data_413e244d3db90a3a445bce881fbf5223
#
_entry.id   413e244d3db90a3a445bce881fbf5223
#
_cell.length_a   1.000
_cell.length_b   1.000
_cell.length_c   1.000
_cell.angle_alpha   90.00
_cell.angle_beta   90.00
_cell.angle_gamma   90.00
#
_symmetry.space_group_name_H-M   'P 1'
#
loop_
_entity.id
_entity.type
_entity.pdbx_description
1 polymer ?
#
loop_
_entity_poly.entity_id
_entity_poly.type
_entity_poly.pdbx_seq_one_letter_code
_entity_poly.pdbx_strand_id
1 'polypeptide(L)'
;MTRPPRLIESPQNPQFKLWEALLDSRGLKKQGKFLLAGLKTVPEALARWPERFSTLLVTDPAQAEGWRLPAGLEIVQLAPALFRTLDASGTGFPLLVGTVPDTPLIDLSLPPQGLELICALGDPNNLGALLRSAAAFGTRRVILLDGAAHPYHPKCLRAASNAQFELTLLRGGRWEDVNRAAGPLVALDAGGADMAGYRWPRDVRLVLGEEGQGIPAALPVQRLSIPTTGAVESLNATVAASVALFSHFAANR
;
A
#
# COMPACT_ATOMS: atom_id res chain seq x y z
N MET A 1 -30.28 -7.43 21.42
CA MET A 1 -30.28 -8.74 20.75
C MET A 1 -29.54 -8.55 19.43
N THR A 2 -28.35 -9.08 19.28
CA THR A 2 -27.61 -9.07 18.01
C THR A 2 -28.30 -10.04 17.05
N ARG A 3 -28.64 -9.53 15.85
CA ARG A 3 -29.22 -10.35 14.77
C ARG A 3 -28.24 -11.50 14.48
N PRO A 4 -28.73 -12.76 14.30
CA PRO A 4 -27.84 -13.86 13.95
C PRO A 4 -27.07 -13.55 12.66
N PRO A 5 -25.79 -13.93 12.55
CA PRO A 5 -24.99 -13.74 11.35
C PRO A 5 -25.69 -14.34 10.13
N ARG A 6 -25.71 -13.58 9.05
CA ARG A 6 -26.27 -14.06 7.78
C ARG A 6 -25.31 -15.07 7.15
N LEU A 7 -25.82 -16.26 6.80
CA LEU A 7 -25.06 -17.29 6.09
C LEU A 7 -25.18 -17.12 4.57
N ILE A 8 -24.06 -17.19 3.87
CA ILE A 8 -23.98 -17.23 2.40
C ILE A 8 -23.30 -18.54 1.98
N GLU A 9 -24.01 -19.35 1.19
CA GLU A 9 -23.58 -20.66 0.72
C GLU A 9 -23.42 -20.72 -0.81
N SER A 10 -24.12 -19.83 -1.52
CA SER A 10 -24.14 -19.85 -2.98
C SER A 10 -23.07 -18.94 -3.60
N PRO A 11 -22.21 -19.44 -4.50
CA PRO A 11 -21.27 -18.60 -5.25
C PRO A 11 -21.98 -17.64 -6.21
N GLN A 12 -23.28 -17.83 -6.46
CA GLN A 12 -24.09 -16.92 -7.28
C GLN A 12 -24.63 -15.73 -6.48
N ASN A 13 -24.43 -15.71 -5.15
CA ASN A 13 -24.86 -14.60 -4.30
C ASN A 13 -24.19 -13.29 -4.78
N PRO A 14 -24.97 -12.22 -5.04
CA PRO A 14 -24.41 -10.95 -5.57
C PRO A 14 -23.36 -10.33 -4.66
N GLN A 15 -23.49 -10.48 -3.34
CA GLN A 15 -22.54 -9.92 -2.39
C GLN A 15 -21.25 -10.73 -2.38
N PHE A 16 -21.33 -12.06 -2.49
CA PHE A 16 -20.13 -12.90 -2.64
C PHE A 16 -19.37 -12.54 -3.92
N LYS A 17 -20.06 -12.42 -5.06
CA LYS A 17 -19.44 -11.97 -6.33
C LYS A 17 -18.78 -10.61 -6.23
N LEU A 18 -19.34 -9.69 -5.46
CA LEU A 18 -18.71 -8.41 -5.19
C LEU A 18 -17.36 -8.62 -4.47
N TRP A 19 -17.35 -9.41 -3.39
CA TRP A 19 -16.12 -9.65 -2.62
C TRP A 19 -15.08 -10.42 -3.44
N GLU A 20 -15.48 -11.39 -4.23
CA GLU A 20 -14.60 -12.14 -5.13
C GLU A 20 -13.93 -11.18 -6.14
N ALA A 21 -14.65 -10.22 -6.68
CA ALA A 21 -14.10 -9.21 -7.57
C ALA A 21 -13.03 -8.32 -6.89
N LEU A 22 -13.03 -8.20 -5.56
CA LEU A 22 -12.02 -7.41 -4.82
C LEU A 22 -10.62 -8.07 -4.80
N LEU A 23 -10.50 -9.29 -5.30
CA LEU A 23 -9.21 -9.97 -5.42
C LEU A 23 -8.34 -9.41 -6.55
N ASP A 24 -8.90 -8.61 -7.45
CA ASP A 24 -8.19 -7.95 -8.52
C ASP A 24 -8.36 -6.41 -8.53
N SER A 25 -7.43 -5.72 -9.21
CA SER A 25 -7.39 -4.25 -9.23
C SER A 25 -8.60 -3.62 -9.96
N ARG A 26 -9.22 -4.31 -10.93
CA ARG A 26 -10.39 -3.80 -11.66
C ARG A 26 -11.61 -3.80 -10.74
N GLY A 27 -11.79 -4.89 -10.00
CA GLY A 27 -12.87 -5.01 -9.04
C GLY A 27 -12.74 -4.00 -7.90
N LEU A 28 -11.54 -3.81 -7.35
CA LEU A 28 -11.25 -2.79 -6.34
C LEU A 28 -11.67 -1.39 -6.81
N LYS A 29 -11.22 -0.98 -8.01
CA LYS A 29 -11.57 0.33 -8.59
C LYS A 29 -13.07 0.49 -8.82
N LYS A 30 -13.73 -0.57 -9.31
CA LYS A 30 -15.17 -0.53 -9.60
C LYS A 30 -16.02 -0.48 -8.34
N GLN A 31 -15.65 -1.21 -7.30
CA GLN A 31 -16.45 -1.38 -6.09
C GLN A 31 -16.10 -0.37 -4.99
N GLY A 32 -14.93 0.27 -5.05
CA GLY A 32 -14.44 1.17 -4.01
C GLY A 32 -14.27 0.48 -2.66
N LYS A 33 -14.04 -0.85 -2.66
CA LYS A 33 -13.89 -1.68 -1.46
C LYS A 33 -12.65 -2.54 -1.57
N PHE A 34 -12.19 -3.08 -0.44
CA PHE A 34 -11.05 -4.00 -0.37
C PHE A 34 -11.29 -5.11 0.66
N LEU A 35 -10.49 -6.18 0.54
CA LEU A 35 -10.44 -7.28 1.50
C LEU A 35 -9.12 -7.23 2.27
N LEU A 36 -9.19 -7.17 3.60
CA LEU A 36 -8.05 -7.29 4.48
C LEU A 36 -8.04 -8.67 5.13
N ALA A 37 -6.90 -9.35 5.06
CA ALA A 37 -6.66 -10.66 5.63
C ALA A 37 -5.43 -10.65 6.56
N GLY A 38 -5.36 -11.60 7.47
CA GLY A 38 -4.17 -11.90 8.28
C GLY A 38 -4.38 -11.86 9.78
N LEU A 39 -3.71 -12.79 10.46
CA LEU A 39 -3.82 -13.02 11.90
C LEU A 39 -3.50 -11.81 12.78
N LYS A 40 -2.55 -10.96 12.34
CA LYS A 40 -2.13 -9.75 13.06
C LYS A 40 -2.82 -8.52 12.52
N THR A 41 -2.93 -8.41 11.20
CA THR A 41 -3.44 -7.20 10.52
C THR A 41 -4.92 -6.96 10.78
N VAL A 42 -5.75 -8.00 10.82
CA VAL A 42 -7.20 -7.86 11.05
C VAL A 42 -7.51 -7.35 12.46
N PRO A 43 -7.01 -7.95 13.57
CA PRO A 43 -7.24 -7.42 14.90
C PRO A 43 -6.68 -6.01 15.10
N GLU A 44 -5.48 -5.73 14.60
CA GLU A 44 -4.88 -4.39 14.68
C GLU A 44 -5.72 -3.36 13.93
N ALA A 45 -6.19 -3.69 12.73
CA ALA A 45 -6.99 -2.78 11.91
C ALA A 45 -8.32 -2.43 12.58
N LEU A 46 -9.00 -3.42 13.18
CA LEU A 46 -10.23 -3.18 13.96
C LEU A 46 -9.98 -2.33 15.20
N ALA A 47 -8.84 -2.49 15.86
CA ALA A 47 -8.50 -1.72 17.05
C ALA A 47 -8.15 -0.25 16.73
N ARG A 48 -7.47 0.01 15.60
CA ARG A 48 -6.91 1.33 15.28
C ARG A 48 -7.73 2.14 14.29
N TRP A 49 -8.44 1.49 13.36
CA TRP A 49 -9.21 2.14 12.28
C TRP A 49 -10.58 1.48 12.06
N PRO A 50 -11.38 1.28 13.13
CA PRO A 50 -12.64 0.52 13.04
C PRO A 50 -13.64 1.10 12.03
N GLU A 51 -13.62 2.41 11.83
CA GLU A 51 -14.52 3.15 10.93
C GLU A 51 -14.31 2.82 9.44
N ARG A 52 -13.17 2.20 9.09
CA ARG A 52 -12.85 1.86 7.71
C ARG A 52 -13.54 0.57 7.24
N PHE A 53 -14.10 -0.20 8.16
CA PHE A 53 -14.60 -1.54 7.89
C PHE A 53 -16.11 -1.64 8.08
N SER A 54 -16.78 -2.35 7.17
CA SER A 54 -18.23 -2.54 7.17
C SER A 54 -18.65 -3.96 7.45
N THR A 55 -17.78 -4.95 7.18
CA THR A 55 -18.16 -6.37 7.26
C THR A 55 -17.00 -7.21 7.74
N LEU A 56 -17.28 -8.14 8.64
CA LEU A 56 -16.40 -9.22 9.06
C LEU A 56 -16.90 -10.53 8.44
N LEU A 57 -16.08 -11.18 7.63
CA LEU A 57 -16.37 -12.46 7.01
C LEU A 57 -15.75 -13.57 7.84
N VAL A 58 -16.54 -14.56 8.20
CA VAL A 58 -16.14 -15.70 9.05
C VAL A 58 -16.60 -17.02 8.45
N THR A 59 -15.98 -18.13 8.79
CA THR A 59 -16.51 -19.47 8.51
C THR A 59 -17.41 -19.96 9.63
N ASP A 60 -17.15 -19.49 10.85
CA ASP A 60 -17.93 -19.75 12.05
C ASP A 60 -18.04 -18.46 12.88
N PRO A 61 -19.24 -18.03 13.29
CA PRO A 61 -19.42 -16.88 14.17
C PRO A 61 -18.60 -16.92 15.46
N ALA A 62 -18.29 -18.10 15.98
CA ALA A 62 -17.42 -18.28 17.13
C ALA A 62 -16.01 -17.71 16.95
N GLN A 63 -15.55 -17.55 15.71
CA GLN A 63 -14.25 -16.91 15.41
C GLN A 63 -14.18 -15.43 15.85
N ALA A 64 -15.33 -14.77 16.05
CA ALA A 64 -15.42 -13.39 16.50
C ALA A 64 -15.80 -13.26 18.00
N GLU A 65 -15.94 -14.39 18.72
CA GLU A 65 -16.25 -14.35 20.14
C GLU A 65 -15.15 -13.65 20.92
N GLY A 66 -15.55 -12.78 21.84
CA GLY A 66 -14.63 -11.98 22.65
C GLY A 66 -14.01 -10.77 21.93
N TRP A 67 -14.29 -10.57 20.64
CA TRP A 67 -13.80 -9.40 19.93
C TRP A 67 -14.65 -8.18 20.24
N ARG A 68 -13.97 -7.04 20.50
CA ARG A 68 -14.64 -5.72 20.58
C ARG A 68 -14.90 -5.22 19.16
N LEU A 69 -16.06 -5.55 18.61
CA LEU A 69 -16.44 -5.12 17.28
C LEU A 69 -17.05 -3.71 17.29
N PRO A 70 -16.75 -2.87 16.29
CA PRO A 70 -17.33 -1.54 16.18
C PRO A 70 -18.84 -1.63 15.90
N ALA A 71 -19.58 -0.62 16.38
CA ALA A 71 -21.01 -0.52 16.08
C ALA A 71 -21.25 -0.42 14.57
N GLY A 72 -22.18 -1.20 14.06
CA GLY A 72 -22.52 -1.22 12.62
C GLY A 72 -21.69 -2.17 11.77
N LEU A 73 -20.65 -2.83 12.30
CA LEU A 73 -19.95 -3.89 11.58
C LEU A 73 -20.85 -5.11 11.41
N GLU A 74 -21.13 -5.49 10.17
CA GLU A 74 -21.91 -6.68 9.86
C GLU A 74 -21.04 -7.94 9.95
N ILE A 75 -21.48 -8.99 10.66
CA ILE A 75 -20.85 -10.30 10.60
C ILE A 75 -21.58 -11.14 9.57
N VAL A 76 -20.84 -11.70 8.61
CA VAL A 76 -21.37 -12.60 7.59
C VAL A 76 -20.62 -13.91 7.63
N GLN A 77 -21.37 -14.99 7.79
CA GLN A 77 -20.85 -16.35 7.71
C GLN A 77 -20.82 -16.80 6.25
N LEU A 78 -19.68 -17.35 5.83
CA LEU A 78 -19.52 -17.95 4.50
C LEU A 78 -19.35 -19.46 4.63
N ALA A 79 -19.94 -20.21 3.69
CA ALA A 79 -19.58 -21.61 3.52
C ALA A 79 -18.05 -21.75 3.34
N PRO A 80 -17.41 -22.80 3.91
CA PRO A 80 -15.95 -22.94 3.89
C PRO A 80 -15.31 -22.86 2.49
N ALA A 81 -16.00 -23.33 1.47
CA ALA A 81 -15.51 -23.27 0.09
C ALA A 81 -15.44 -21.82 -0.41
N LEU A 82 -16.48 -21.01 -0.15
CA LEU A 82 -16.53 -19.58 -0.53
C LEU A 82 -15.49 -18.76 0.25
N PHE A 83 -15.35 -19.04 1.53
CA PHE A 83 -14.34 -18.37 2.36
C PHE A 83 -12.93 -18.60 1.81
N ARG A 84 -12.58 -19.85 1.48
CA ARG A 84 -11.25 -20.17 0.90
C ARG A 84 -10.98 -19.44 -0.41
N THR A 85 -11.99 -19.15 -1.22
CA THR A 85 -11.82 -18.34 -2.44
C THR A 85 -11.36 -16.92 -2.11
N LEU A 86 -11.88 -16.32 -1.04
CA LEU A 86 -11.56 -14.96 -0.63
C LEU A 86 -10.28 -14.85 0.20
N ASP A 87 -9.93 -15.91 0.93
CA ASP A 87 -8.73 -15.93 1.79
C ASP A 87 -7.45 -16.14 0.98
N ALA A 88 -7.04 -15.11 0.27
CA ALA A 88 -5.80 -15.10 -0.51
C ALA A 88 -4.52 -15.35 0.33
N SER A 89 -4.62 -15.28 1.64
CA SER A 89 -3.52 -15.55 2.59
C SER A 89 -3.50 -16.99 3.10
N GLY A 90 -4.58 -17.74 2.92
CA GLY A 90 -4.70 -19.14 3.34
C GLY A 90 -4.64 -19.36 4.86
N THR A 91 -5.02 -18.35 5.64
CA THR A 91 -4.89 -18.39 7.10
C THR A 91 -6.10 -19.00 7.81
N GLY A 92 -7.25 -19.08 7.14
CA GLY A 92 -8.53 -19.45 7.74
C GLY A 92 -9.05 -18.41 8.77
N PHE A 93 -8.34 -17.29 8.93
CA PHE A 93 -8.68 -16.24 9.89
C PHE A 93 -9.74 -15.28 9.30
N PRO A 94 -10.63 -14.70 10.11
CA PRO A 94 -11.63 -13.76 9.62
C PRO A 94 -11.07 -12.68 8.69
N LEU A 95 -11.86 -12.30 7.68
CA LEU A 95 -11.50 -11.26 6.71
C LEU A 95 -12.33 -10.01 6.98
N LEU A 96 -11.75 -8.83 6.73
CA LEU A 96 -12.46 -7.57 6.80
C LEU A 96 -12.73 -7.01 5.41
N VAL A 97 -13.94 -6.52 5.20
CA VAL A 97 -14.29 -5.72 4.02
C VAL A 97 -14.22 -4.25 4.43
N GLY A 98 -13.33 -3.52 3.78
CA GLY A 98 -13.14 -2.08 4.00
C GLY A 98 -13.53 -1.24 2.79
N THR A 99 -13.63 0.07 2.99
CA THR A 99 -13.85 1.05 1.93
C THR A 99 -12.51 1.69 1.53
N VAL A 100 -12.24 1.72 0.24
CA VAL A 100 -11.04 2.40 -0.30
C VAL A 100 -11.21 3.90 -0.09
N PRO A 101 -10.30 4.56 0.63
CA PRO A 101 -10.36 6.00 0.80
C PRO A 101 -10.16 6.73 -0.53
N ASP A 102 -10.69 7.94 -0.62
CA ASP A 102 -10.38 8.82 -1.74
C ASP A 102 -8.89 9.08 -1.81
N THR A 103 -8.37 9.04 -3.04
CA THR A 103 -6.95 9.32 -3.32
C THR A 103 -6.90 10.58 -4.19
N PRO A 104 -6.82 11.78 -3.58
CA PRO A 104 -6.85 13.04 -4.32
C PRO A 104 -5.61 13.20 -5.19
N LEU A 105 -5.75 13.97 -6.28
CA LEU A 105 -4.63 14.38 -7.10
C LEU A 105 -3.78 15.41 -6.33
N ILE A 106 -2.46 15.20 -6.31
CA ILE A 106 -1.54 16.18 -5.70
C ILE A 106 -1.22 17.29 -6.70
N ASP A 107 -1.06 18.51 -6.18
CA ASP A 107 -0.42 19.59 -6.91
C ASP A 107 1.10 19.52 -6.69
N LEU A 108 1.83 19.01 -7.69
CA LEU A 108 3.28 18.87 -7.65
C LEU A 108 4.01 20.21 -7.81
N SER A 109 3.34 21.30 -8.23
CA SER A 109 3.93 22.64 -8.27
C SER A 109 4.19 23.25 -6.90
N LEU A 110 3.59 22.68 -5.85
CA LEU A 110 3.89 23.02 -4.47
C LEU A 110 5.12 22.26 -3.98
N PRO A 111 5.98 22.87 -3.13
CA PRO A 111 7.16 22.21 -2.60
C PRO A 111 6.80 21.01 -1.70
N PRO A 112 7.69 20.01 -1.55
CA PRO A 112 7.49 18.90 -0.64
C PRO A 112 7.42 19.36 0.82
N GLN A 113 6.77 18.55 1.66
CA GLN A 113 6.68 18.74 3.11
C GLN A 113 7.26 17.53 3.82
N GLY A 114 8.50 17.63 4.29
CA GLY A 114 9.24 16.48 4.79
C GLY A 114 9.63 15.54 3.65
N LEU A 115 9.77 14.26 3.98
CA LEU A 115 10.03 13.23 2.99
C LEU A 115 8.71 12.79 2.32
N GLU A 116 8.58 13.05 1.03
CA GLU A 116 7.50 12.52 0.19
C GLU A 116 8.06 11.46 -0.77
N LEU A 117 7.26 10.47 -1.11
CA LEU A 117 7.65 9.39 -2.00
C LEU A 117 6.82 9.44 -3.28
N ILE A 118 7.46 9.51 -4.45
CA ILE A 118 6.83 9.35 -5.77
C ILE A 118 7.16 7.94 -6.26
N CYS A 119 6.15 7.18 -6.67
CA CYS A 119 6.29 5.76 -6.98
C CYS A 119 5.45 5.33 -8.18
N ALA A 120 6.06 4.54 -9.08
CA ALA A 120 5.42 3.91 -10.24
C ALA A 120 5.48 2.37 -10.20
N LEU A 121 5.72 1.75 -9.02
CA LEU A 121 5.85 0.30 -8.91
C LEU A 121 4.58 -0.45 -9.30
N GLY A 122 4.66 -1.29 -10.31
CA GLY A 122 3.55 -2.08 -10.84
C GLY A 122 3.27 -3.38 -10.08
N ASP A 123 4.27 -3.94 -9.36
CA ASP A 123 4.07 -5.13 -8.53
C ASP A 123 3.46 -4.77 -7.16
N PRO A 124 2.29 -5.36 -6.79
CA PRO A 124 1.63 -5.02 -5.53
C PRO A 124 2.39 -5.51 -4.28
N ASN A 125 3.26 -6.53 -4.35
CA ASN A 125 4.06 -6.93 -3.20
C ASN A 125 5.17 -5.92 -2.96
N ASN A 126 5.84 -5.46 -4.03
CA ASN A 126 6.88 -4.44 -3.93
C ASN A 126 6.30 -3.11 -3.44
N LEU A 127 5.15 -2.68 -3.97
CA LEU A 127 4.46 -1.51 -3.47
C LEU A 127 4.12 -1.65 -1.97
N GLY A 128 3.56 -2.77 -1.55
CA GLY A 128 3.21 -3.01 -0.15
C GLY A 128 4.42 -2.95 0.78
N ALA A 129 5.52 -3.60 0.42
CA ALA A 129 6.76 -3.56 1.18
C ALA A 129 7.35 -2.13 1.25
N LEU A 130 7.25 -1.38 0.14
CA LEU A 130 7.65 0.02 0.08
C LEU A 130 6.81 0.89 1.03
N LEU A 131 5.48 0.77 1.01
CA LEU A 131 4.59 1.50 1.92
C LEU A 131 4.93 1.23 3.39
N ARG A 132 5.29 -0.02 3.72
CA ARG A 132 5.73 -0.39 5.07
C ARG A 132 7.03 0.31 5.47
N SER A 133 8.02 0.35 4.59
CA SER A 133 9.27 1.06 4.82
C SER A 133 9.06 2.57 4.91
N ALA A 134 8.22 3.14 4.04
CA ALA A 134 7.87 4.54 4.04
C ALA A 134 7.26 4.99 5.39
N ALA A 135 6.28 4.23 5.89
CA ALA A 135 5.67 4.51 7.19
C ALA A 135 6.69 4.38 8.34
N ALA A 136 7.56 3.35 8.31
CA ALA A 136 8.57 3.13 9.33
C ALA A 136 9.61 4.26 9.43
N PHE A 137 9.95 4.91 8.31
CA PHE A 137 10.96 5.96 8.23
C PHE A 137 10.38 7.38 8.11
N GLY A 138 9.10 7.56 8.51
CA GLY A 138 8.52 8.88 8.70
C GLY A 138 8.02 9.58 7.43
N THR A 139 7.98 8.89 6.28
CA THR A 139 7.27 9.37 5.10
C THR A 139 5.79 9.47 5.44
N ARG A 140 5.17 10.61 5.20
CA ARG A 140 3.73 10.80 5.45
C ARG A 140 2.90 10.78 4.18
N ARG A 141 3.47 11.18 3.05
CA ARG A 141 2.80 11.34 1.75
C ARG A 141 3.44 10.43 0.72
N VAL A 142 2.63 9.55 0.12
CA VAL A 142 3.04 8.68 -0.97
C VAL A 142 2.22 9.01 -2.20
N ILE A 143 2.90 9.36 -3.26
CA ILE A 143 2.35 9.83 -4.52
C ILE A 143 2.47 8.69 -5.52
N LEU A 144 1.33 8.12 -5.88
CA LEU A 144 1.25 6.99 -6.80
C LEU A 144 1.04 7.54 -8.23
N LEU A 145 2.00 7.28 -9.11
CA LEU A 145 1.87 7.62 -10.53
C LEU A 145 0.93 6.63 -11.26
N ASP A 146 0.50 7.03 -12.44
CA ASP A 146 -0.23 6.14 -13.35
C ASP A 146 0.64 4.90 -13.64
N GLY A 147 0.03 3.72 -13.60
CA GLY A 147 0.76 2.45 -13.71
C GLY A 147 1.15 1.82 -12.37
N ALA A 148 1.18 2.55 -11.27
CA ALA A 148 1.41 1.97 -9.95
C ALA A 148 0.33 0.95 -9.59
N ALA A 149 0.73 -0.12 -8.88
CA ALA A 149 -0.20 -1.11 -8.36
C ALA A 149 -1.24 -0.46 -7.43
N HIS A 150 -2.40 -1.08 -7.32
CA HIS A 150 -3.44 -0.58 -6.42
C HIS A 150 -3.03 -0.80 -4.95
N PRO A 151 -2.95 0.25 -4.09
CA PRO A 151 -2.42 0.13 -2.72
C PRO A 151 -3.30 -0.73 -1.80
N TYR A 152 -4.55 -0.97 -2.17
CA TYR A 152 -5.49 -1.85 -1.46
C TYR A 152 -5.66 -3.21 -2.14
N HIS A 153 -4.79 -3.58 -3.08
CA HIS A 153 -4.74 -4.94 -3.63
C HIS A 153 -4.37 -5.94 -2.52
N PRO A 154 -4.98 -7.14 -2.42
CA PRO A 154 -4.72 -8.10 -1.34
C PRO A 154 -3.24 -8.40 -1.11
N LYS A 155 -2.45 -8.55 -2.19
CA LYS A 155 -0.99 -8.76 -2.09
C LYS A 155 -0.28 -7.53 -1.51
N CYS A 156 -0.71 -6.32 -1.87
CA CYS A 156 -0.15 -5.08 -1.33
C CYS A 156 -0.49 -4.92 0.16
N LEU A 157 -1.76 -5.12 0.54
CA LEU A 157 -2.21 -5.08 1.93
C LEU A 157 -1.43 -6.05 2.82
N ARG A 158 -1.21 -7.28 2.33
CA ARG A 158 -0.42 -8.29 3.05
C ARG A 158 1.02 -7.83 3.27
N ALA A 159 1.69 -7.33 2.24
CA ALA A 159 3.09 -6.89 2.32
C ALA A 159 3.23 -5.62 3.17
N ALA A 160 2.28 -4.69 3.07
CA ALA A 160 2.26 -3.44 3.81
C ALA A 160 1.97 -3.60 5.30
N SER A 161 1.29 -4.69 5.72
CA SER A 161 0.97 -4.94 7.14
C SER A 161 0.33 -3.72 7.82
N ASN A 162 -0.77 -3.22 7.25
CA ASN A 162 -1.54 -2.03 7.67
C ASN A 162 -0.85 -0.66 7.49
N ALA A 163 0.41 -0.60 7.05
CA ALA A 163 1.14 0.67 6.90
C ALA A 163 0.43 1.69 6.00
N GLN A 164 -0.36 1.24 5.02
CA GLN A 164 -1.12 2.13 4.15
C GLN A 164 -2.18 2.96 4.90
N PHE A 165 -2.59 2.54 6.09
CA PHE A 165 -3.53 3.31 6.92
C PHE A 165 -2.87 4.45 7.70
N GLU A 166 -1.53 4.43 7.82
CA GLU A 166 -0.71 5.49 8.44
C GLU A 166 -0.29 6.57 7.45
N LEU A 167 -0.45 6.32 6.14
CA LEU A 167 0.06 7.16 5.08
C LEU A 167 -1.05 7.95 4.40
N THR A 168 -0.73 9.16 3.95
CA THR A 168 -1.57 9.89 3.01
C THR A 168 -1.22 9.45 1.59
N LEU A 169 -2.09 8.67 0.97
CA LEU A 169 -1.93 8.22 -0.41
C LEU A 169 -2.52 9.25 -1.36
N LEU A 170 -1.75 9.65 -2.36
CA LEU A 170 -2.11 10.69 -3.34
C LEU A 170 -1.90 10.15 -4.76
N ARG A 171 -2.63 10.67 -5.74
CA ARG A 171 -2.37 10.41 -7.15
C ARG A 171 -1.43 11.46 -7.69
N GLY A 172 -0.41 11.05 -8.45
CA GLY A 172 0.60 11.94 -9.02
C GLY A 172 0.49 12.16 -10.53
N GLY A 173 -0.47 11.51 -11.20
CA GLY A 173 -0.57 11.57 -12.66
C GLY A 173 0.55 10.77 -13.35
N ARG A 174 1.16 11.37 -14.36
CA ARG A 174 2.17 10.75 -15.22
C ARG A 174 3.58 11.28 -14.92
N TRP A 175 4.59 10.69 -15.54
CA TRP A 175 5.97 11.17 -15.45
C TRP A 175 6.14 12.62 -15.94
N GLU A 176 5.35 13.04 -16.93
CA GLU A 176 5.36 14.42 -17.43
C GLU A 176 4.93 15.43 -16.36
N ASP A 177 4.06 15.02 -15.44
CA ASP A 177 3.64 15.88 -14.32
C ASP A 177 4.76 16.03 -13.29
N VAL A 178 5.59 14.99 -13.10
CA VAL A 178 6.76 15.03 -12.20
C VAL A 178 7.82 16.00 -12.72
N ASN A 179 7.95 16.19 -14.05
CA ASN A 179 8.86 17.19 -14.63
C ASN A 179 8.59 18.64 -14.17
N ARG A 180 7.38 18.91 -13.69
CA ARG A 180 6.95 20.23 -13.22
C ARG A 180 6.95 20.35 -11.70
N ALA A 181 7.43 19.32 -11.01
CA ALA A 181 7.42 19.28 -9.56
C ALA A 181 8.40 20.31 -8.99
N ALA A 182 7.92 21.10 -8.03
CA ALA A 182 8.75 22.06 -7.31
C ALA A 182 9.55 21.38 -6.19
N GLY A 183 10.68 21.97 -5.85
CA GLY A 183 11.56 21.54 -4.76
C GLY A 183 12.51 20.41 -5.14
N PRO A 184 13.27 19.91 -4.17
CA PRO A 184 14.28 18.87 -4.41
C PRO A 184 13.62 17.54 -4.80
N LEU A 185 14.11 16.97 -5.91
CA LEU A 185 13.78 15.62 -6.39
C LEU A 185 15.04 14.78 -6.37
N VAL A 186 14.99 13.64 -5.69
CA VAL A 186 16.06 12.65 -5.61
C VAL A 186 15.56 11.32 -6.14
N ALA A 187 16.30 10.72 -7.04
CA ALA A 187 15.96 9.43 -7.62
C ALA A 187 17.04 8.40 -7.33
N LEU A 188 16.65 7.14 -7.16
CA LEU A 188 17.60 6.03 -7.07
C LEU A 188 17.86 5.48 -8.48
N ASP A 189 19.13 5.46 -8.84
CA ASP A 189 19.61 5.01 -10.15
C ASP A 189 21.01 4.42 -9.99
N ALA A 190 21.26 3.23 -10.57
CA ALA A 190 22.56 2.56 -10.46
C ALA A 190 23.73 3.40 -11.02
N GLY A 191 23.45 4.28 -12.02
CA GLY A 191 24.42 5.21 -12.60
C GLY A 191 24.53 6.55 -11.88
N GLY A 192 23.83 6.74 -10.73
CA GLY A 192 23.84 7.98 -9.97
C GLY A 192 25.13 8.23 -9.17
N ALA A 193 25.21 9.38 -8.52
CA ALA A 193 26.27 9.69 -7.55
C ALA A 193 26.14 8.82 -6.30
N ASP A 194 27.25 8.53 -5.63
CA ASP A 194 27.25 7.73 -4.39
C ASP A 194 26.35 8.40 -3.31
N MET A 195 25.41 7.63 -2.79
CA MET A 195 24.51 8.07 -1.72
C MET A 195 25.24 8.19 -0.36
N ALA A 196 26.37 7.50 -0.16
CA ALA A 196 27.16 7.60 1.05
C ALA A 196 27.70 9.03 1.21
N GLY A 197 27.28 9.70 2.27
CA GLY A 197 27.65 11.10 2.50
C GLY A 197 26.77 12.14 1.78
N TYR A 198 25.71 11.72 1.10
CA TYR A 198 24.75 12.67 0.53
C TYR A 198 24.05 13.46 1.64
N ARG A 199 24.02 14.78 1.48
CA ARG A 199 23.34 15.67 2.44
C ARG A 199 21.89 15.79 2.08
N TRP A 200 21.05 14.99 2.73
CA TRP A 200 19.63 14.99 2.49
C TRP A 200 18.96 16.31 2.86
N PRO A 201 18.24 16.96 1.93
CA PRO A 201 17.33 18.02 2.31
C PRO A 201 16.24 17.45 3.24
N ARG A 202 15.78 18.27 4.19
CA ARG A 202 14.68 17.87 5.08
C ARG A 202 13.39 17.62 4.27
N ASP A 203 13.10 18.57 3.38
CA ASP A 203 11.93 18.53 2.51
C ASP A 203 12.40 18.07 1.12
N VAL A 204 11.99 16.85 0.73
CA VAL A 204 12.45 16.20 -0.51
C VAL A 204 11.43 15.19 -1.00
N ARG A 205 11.37 15.02 -2.31
CA ARG A 205 10.67 13.89 -2.93
C ARG A 205 11.66 12.84 -3.39
N LEU A 206 11.57 11.65 -2.81
CA LEU A 206 12.26 10.46 -3.29
C LEU A 206 11.45 9.84 -4.42
N VAL A 207 12.07 9.67 -5.58
CA VAL A 207 11.44 9.17 -6.80
C VAL A 207 11.91 7.75 -7.08
N LEU A 208 10.96 6.83 -7.27
CA LEU A 208 11.20 5.45 -7.63
C LEU A 208 10.58 5.12 -8.97
N GLY A 209 11.38 4.58 -9.86
CA GLY A 209 10.97 4.17 -11.19
C GLY A 209 10.19 2.87 -11.23
N GLU A 210 9.70 2.55 -12.43
CA GLU A 210 9.11 1.27 -12.75
C GLU A 210 10.17 0.17 -12.75
N GLU A 211 9.76 -1.05 -12.43
CA GLU A 211 10.60 -2.24 -12.57
C GLU A 211 10.89 -2.48 -14.06
N GLY A 212 12.16 -2.49 -14.42
CA GLY A 212 12.62 -2.70 -15.81
C GLY A 212 12.82 -1.43 -16.63
N GLN A 213 11.90 -0.47 -16.62
CA GLN A 213 12.06 0.80 -17.37
C GLN A 213 12.82 1.87 -16.56
N GLY A 214 12.79 1.75 -15.25
CA GLY A 214 13.43 2.71 -14.35
C GLY A 214 12.78 4.08 -14.36
N ILE A 215 13.58 5.12 -14.21
CA ILE A 215 13.15 6.52 -14.19
C ILE A 215 13.50 7.16 -15.52
N PRO A 216 12.58 7.91 -16.17
CA PRO A 216 12.88 8.56 -17.45
C PRO A 216 14.17 9.37 -17.40
N ALA A 217 15.06 9.17 -18.40
CA ALA A 217 16.37 9.82 -18.42
C ALA A 217 16.28 11.36 -18.44
N ALA A 218 15.22 11.89 -19.08
CA ALA A 218 14.98 13.33 -19.19
C ALA A 218 14.44 13.98 -17.91
N LEU A 219 14.10 13.19 -16.87
CA LEU A 219 13.57 13.74 -15.62
C LEU A 219 14.67 14.55 -14.90
N PRO A 220 14.45 15.84 -14.58
CA PRO A 220 15.43 16.70 -13.93
C PRO A 220 15.53 16.38 -12.43
N VAL A 221 16.20 15.30 -12.07
CA VAL A 221 16.35 14.82 -10.69
C VAL A 221 17.82 14.60 -10.34
N GLN A 222 18.15 14.79 -9.07
CA GLN A 222 19.43 14.31 -8.52
C GLN A 222 19.39 12.78 -8.47
N ARG A 223 20.25 12.12 -9.24
CA ARG A 223 20.35 10.65 -9.23
C ARG A 223 21.39 10.21 -8.22
N LEU A 224 21.01 9.28 -7.34
CA LEU A 224 21.87 8.68 -6.33
C LEU A 224 21.94 7.16 -6.53
N SER A 225 23.11 6.60 -6.34
CA SER A 225 23.35 5.16 -6.32
C SER A 225 23.67 4.69 -4.90
N ILE A 226 23.24 3.47 -4.59
CA ILE A 226 23.64 2.78 -3.37
C ILE A 226 24.90 1.99 -3.69
N PRO A 227 26.06 2.28 -3.05
CA PRO A 227 27.28 1.53 -3.30
C PRO A 227 27.09 0.07 -2.89
N THR A 228 27.48 -0.84 -3.79
CA THR A 228 27.46 -2.30 -3.56
C THR A 228 28.82 -2.88 -3.85
N THR A 229 29.04 -4.14 -3.52
CA THR A 229 30.28 -4.85 -3.85
C THR A 229 30.41 -5.18 -5.33
N GLY A 230 29.37 -4.94 -6.15
CA GLY A 230 29.31 -5.33 -7.55
C GLY A 230 28.99 -6.81 -7.80
N ALA A 231 28.72 -7.58 -6.73
CA ALA A 231 28.34 -9.00 -6.87
C ALA A 231 26.97 -9.22 -7.54
N VAL A 232 26.16 -8.18 -7.57
CA VAL A 232 24.85 -8.15 -8.25
C VAL A 232 24.74 -6.87 -9.08
N GLU A 233 23.99 -6.89 -10.16
CA GLU A 233 23.81 -5.74 -11.05
C GLU A 233 23.06 -4.61 -10.36
N SER A 234 22.01 -4.95 -9.60
CA SER A 234 21.19 -3.98 -8.88
C SER A 234 20.48 -4.61 -7.69
N LEU A 235 20.06 -3.78 -6.75
CA LEU A 235 19.16 -4.16 -5.66
C LEU A 235 17.70 -4.15 -6.16
N ASN A 236 16.86 -4.98 -5.54
CA ASN A 236 15.41 -4.85 -5.71
C ASN A 236 14.98 -3.41 -5.38
N ALA A 237 14.08 -2.82 -6.18
CA ALA A 237 13.66 -1.43 -6.07
C ALA A 237 13.17 -1.05 -4.66
N THR A 238 12.40 -1.94 -4.01
CA THR A 238 11.90 -1.72 -2.66
C THR A 238 13.02 -1.76 -1.60
N VAL A 239 14.00 -2.65 -1.79
CA VAL A 239 15.17 -2.73 -0.90
C VAL A 239 16.01 -1.46 -1.02
N ALA A 240 16.30 -1.04 -2.24
CA ALA A 240 17.03 0.20 -2.52
C ALA A 240 16.31 1.41 -1.90
N ALA A 241 14.99 1.51 -2.12
CA ALA A 241 14.18 2.55 -1.52
C ALA A 241 14.22 2.54 0.00
N SER A 242 14.15 1.37 0.63
CA SER A 242 14.20 1.25 2.10
C SER A 242 15.53 1.75 2.67
N VAL A 243 16.65 1.52 1.98
CA VAL A 243 17.97 2.04 2.36
C VAL A 243 18.00 3.57 2.25
N ALA A 244 17.46 4.15 1.16
CA ALA A 244 17.42 5.60 0.99
C ALA A 244 16.48 6.28 2.00
N LEU A 245 15.31 5.70 2.27
CA LEU A 245 14.37 6.18 3.29
C LEU A 245 15.02 6.19 4.67
N PHE A 246 15.73 5.12 5.03
CA PHE A 246 16.50 5.06 6.29
C PHE A 246 17.62 6.11 6.31
N SER A 247 18.37 6.29 5.23
CA SER A 247 19.44 7.29 5.13
C SER A 247 18.90 8.70 5.36
N HIS A 248 17.79 9.07 4.70
CA HIS A 248 17.11 10.36 4.92
C HIS A 248 16.66 10.50 6.38
N PHE A 249 15.99 9.48 6.92
CA PHE A 249 15.51 9.49 8.32
C PHE A 249 16.66 9.68 9.30
N ALA A 250 17.77 8.96 9.13
CA ALA A 250 18.94 9.06 10.00
C ALA A 250 19.62 10.43 9.95
N ALA A 251 19.62 11.08 8.77
CA ALA A 251 20.22 12.39 8.57
C ALA A 251 19.38 13.56 9.12
N ASN A 252 18.07 13.37 9.30
CA ASN A 252 17.11 14.41 9.70
C ASN A 252 16.42 14.16 11.06
N ARG A 253 16.96 13.23 11.84
CA ARG A 253 16.51 12.84 13.18
C ARG A 253 16.68 13.97 14.20
#